data_404975293b012d85bd12803ae264d70f
#
_entry.id   404975293b012d85bd12803ae264d70f
#
_cell.length_a   1.000
_cell.length_b   1.000
_cell.length_c   1.000
_cell.angle_alpha   90.00
_cell.angle_beta   90.00
_cell.angle_gamma   90.00
#
_symmetry.space_group_name_H-M   'P 1'
#
loop_
_entity.id
_entity.type
_entity.pdbx_description
1 polymer ?
#
loop_
_entity_poly.entity_id
_entity_poly.type
_entity_poly.pdbx_seq_one_letter_code
_entity_poly.pdbx_strand_id
1 'polypeptide(L)'
;MKRNNKNLSFILDVDGVLTNGQFIYSERGKVQKIFGAHDSDGLDLIKNHLKILFISSDKRGFKISSKRVKDMGFKLYYVTNQQRFKFVEKYNFQNVIFMGDGVYDVEIIKNSKYGITPR
;
A
#
# COMPACT_ATOMS: atom_id res chain seq x y z
N MET A 1 5.36 24.07 16.75
CA MET A 1 5.47 22.78 17.46
C MET A 1 5.16 21.63 16.53
N LYS A 2 6.09 20.73 16.40
CA LYS A 2 5.87 19.57 15.55
C LYS A 2 4.94 18.58 16.23
N ARG A 3 3.78 18.36 15.65
CA ARG A 3 2.92 17.27 16.12
C ARG A 3 3.44 15.96 15.56
N ASN A 4 3.70 15.05 16.45
CA ASN A 4 4.06 13.70 16.09
C ASN A 4 2.77 12.91 15.90
N ASN A 5 2.35 12.71 14.66
CA ASN A 5 1.12 11.98 14.31
C ASN A 5 1.40 10.47 14.24
N LYS A 6 2.13 9.93 15.24
CA LYS A 6 2.45 8.49 15.28
C LYS A 6 1.22 7.58 15.34
N ASN A 7 0.06 8.15 15.68
CA ASN A 7 -1.19 7.40 15.70
C ASN A 7 -1.82 7.27 14.33
N LEU A 8 -1.37 8.06 13.36
CA LEU A 8 -1.84 7.93 11.99
C LEU A 8 -1.09 6.82 11.27
N SER A 9 -1.85 5.95 10.63
CA SER A 9 -1.31 4.88 9.80
C SER A 9 -1.56 5.19 8.33
N PHE A 10 -0.51 5.19 7.55
CA PHE A 10 -0.59 5.32 6.09
C PHE A 10 -0.51 3.91 5.51
N ILE A 11 -1.62 3.43 4.98
CA ILE A 11 -1.74 2.09 4.43
C ILE A 11 -1.87 2.22 2.91
N LEU A 12 -0.97 1.57 2.18
CA LEU A 12 -0.93 1.66 0.74
C LEU A 12 -1.08 0.28 0.10
N ASP A 13 -1.85 0.23 -0.98
CA ASP A 13 -1.81 -0.89 -1.90
C ASP A 13 -0.53 -0.79 -2.76
N VAL A 14 -0.18 -1.86 -3.45
CA VAL A 14 1.02 -1.90 -4.30
C VAL A 14 0.67 -1.67 -5.76
N ASP A 15 -0.13 -2.56 -6.36
CA ASP A 15 -0.42 -2.47 -7.79
C ASP A 15 -1.37 -1.30 -8.07
N GLY A 16 -0.98 -0.46 -9.01
CA GLY A 16 -1.69 0.77 -9.31
C GLY A 16 -1.33 1.95 -8.40
N VAL A 17 -0.55 1.72 -7.35
CA VAL A 17 -0.08 2.75 -6.40
C VAL A 17 1.43 2.93 -6.53
N LEU A 18 2.23 1.89 -6.25
CA LEU A 18 3.67 1.89 -6.49
C LEU A 18 4.00 1.53 -7.93
N THR A 19 3.13 0.84 -8.62
CA THR A 19 3.22 0.52 -10.04
C THR A 19 2.06 1.17 -10.76
N ASN A 20 2.10 1.14 -12.10
CA ASN A 20 0.96 1.59 -12.91
C ASN A 20 -0.10 0.49 -13.13
N GLY A 21 0.01 -0.62 -12.38
CA GLY A 21 -0.88 -1.75 -12.50
C GLY A 21 -0.44 -2.80 -13.51
N GLN A 22 0.60 -2.53 -14.28
CA GLN A 22 1.11 -3.46 -15.29
C GLN A 22 2.15 -4.42 -14.72
N PHE A 23 2.23 -5.59 -15.31
CA PHE A 23 3.26 -6.58 -14.98
C PHE A 23 3.59 -7.40 -16.24
N ILE A 24 4.75 -8.03 -16.22
CA ILE A 24 5.18 -8.91 -17.29
C ILE A 24 4.73 -10.33 -16.95
N TYR A 25 4.03 -10.96 -17.90
CA TYR A 25 3.46 -12.27 -17.71
C TYR A 25 4.10 -13.27 -18.67
N SER A 26 4.47 -14.44 -18.16
CA SER A 26 4.92 -15.58 -18.97
C SER A 26 4.00 -16.77 -18.70
N GLU A 27 4.22 -17.86 -19.41
CA GLU A 27 3.48 -19.11 -19.17
C GLU A 27 3.68 -19.63 -17.74
N ARG A 28 4.70 -19.15 -17.02
CA ARG A 28 4.95 -19.47 -15.60
C ARG A 28 4.25 -18.52 -14.63
N GLY A 29 3.53 -17.53 -15.16
CA GLY A 29 2.84 -16.52 -14.37
C GLY A 29 3.53 -15.17 -14.39
N LYS A 30 3.28 -14.35 -13.36
CA LYS A 30 3.91 -13.04 -13.24
C LYS A 30 5.39 -13.17 -12.95
N VAL A 31 6.21 -12.53 -13.77
CA VAL A 31 7.67 -12.62 -13.65
C VAL A 31 8.33 -11.32 -13.25
N GLN A 32 7.73 -10.16 -13.60
CA GLN A 32 8.30 -8.84 -13.30
C GLN A 32 7.22 -7.79 -13.08
N LYS A 33 7.59 -6.78 -12.28
CA LYS A 33 6.82 -5.54 -12.12
C LYS A 33 7.78 -4.37 -12.25
N ILE A 34 7.25 -3.21 -12.65
CA ILE A 34 8.06 -2.00 -12.79
C ILE A 34 7.69 -1.03 -11.67
N PHE A 35 8.69 -0.59 -10.92
CA PHE A 35 8.54 0.36 -9.83
C PHE A 35 9.26 1.67 -10.13
N GLY A 36 8.69 2.78 -9.70
CA GLY A 36 9.32 4.07 -9.84
C GLY A 36 10.36 4.33 -8.74
N ALA A 37 11.34 5.16 -9.03
CA ALA A 37 12.40 5.49 -8.07
C ALA A 37 11.94 6.48 -7.00
N HIS A 38 11.05 7.40 -7.35
CA HIS A 38 10.68 8.53 -6.49
C HIS A 38 9.76 8.16 -5.33
N ASP A 39 9.13 7.00 -5.37
CA ASP A 39 8.27 6.55 -4.26
C ASP A 39 9.08 6.38 -2.97
N SER A 40 10.28 5.85 -3.09
CA SER A 40 11.19 5.69 -1.95
C SER A 40 11.53 7.04 -1.33
N ASP A 41 11.81 8.04 -2.17
CA ASP A 41 12.14 9.38 -1.70
C ASP A 41 10.98 10.04 -0.99
N GLY A 42 9.78 9.94 -1.56
CA GLY A 42 8.57 10.51 -0.96
C GLY A 42 8.24 9.89 0.39
N LEU A 43 8.35 8.58 0.48
CA LEU A 43 8.09 7.85 1.73
C LEU A 43 9.13 8.16 2.80
N ASP A 44 10.39 8.35 2.41
CA ASP A 44 11.44 8.77 3.34
C ASP A 44 11.14 10.11 4.02
N LEU A 45 10.50 11.02 3.30
CA LEU A 45 10.15 12.33 3.86
C LEU A 45 9.11 12.24 4.97
N ILE A 46 8.26 11.23 4.95
CA ILE A 46 7.13 11.14 5.88
C ILE A 46 7.22 9.99 6.87
N LYS A 47 8.17 9.07 6.73
CA LYS A 47 8.25 7.85 7.53
C LYS A 47 8.40 8.09 9.04
N ASN A 48 8.96 9.23 9.43
CA ASN A 48 9.13 9.56 10.85
C ASN A 48 7.89 10.20 11.48
N HIS A 49 6.89 10.52 10.65
CA HIS A 49 5.67 11.19 11.09
C HIS A 49 4.45 10.27 11.11
N LEU A 50 4.50 9.18 10.36
CA LEU A 50 3.39 8.26 10.15
C LEU A 50 3.88 6.83 10.28
N LYS A 51 3.00 5.94 10.72
CA LYS A 51 3.23 4.52 10.58
C LYS A 51 2.89 4.14 9.14
N ILE A 52 3.84 3.60 8.39
CA ILE A 52 3.65 3.25 6.98
C ILE A 52 3.68 1.74 6.82
N LEU A 53 2.69 1.19 6.14
CA LEU A 53 2.66 -0.22 5.79
C LEU A 53 1.96 -0.42 4.45
N PHE A 54 2.25 -1.53 3.83
CA PHE A 54 1.71 -1.88 2.53
C PHE A 54 0.90 -3.16 2.62
N ILE A 55 -0.14 -3.27 1.79
CA ILE A 55 -0.92 -4.49 1.64
C ILE A 55 -1.00 -4.87 0.17
N SER A 56 -1.10 -6.16 -0.10
CA SER A 56 -1.31 -6.67 -1.45
C SER A 56 -2.16 -7.93 -1.38
N SER A 57 -3.09 -8.06 -2.33
CA SER A 57 -3.86 -9.29 -2.53
C SER A 57 -3.28 -10.13 -3.66
N ASP A 58 -2.20 -9.69 -4.29
CA ASP A 58 -1.57 -10.38 -5.39
C ASP A 58 -0.67 -11.50 -4.89
N LYS A 59 -1.24 -12.70 -4.79
CA LYS A 59 -0.50 -13.87 -4.30
C LYS A 59 0.68 -14.23 -5.20
N ARG A 60 0.47 -14.20 -6.53
CA ARG A 60 1.48 -14.65 -7.50
C ARG A 60 2.64 -13.66 -7.62
N GLY A 61 2.38 -12.38 -7.49
CA GLY A 61 3.41 -11.35 -7.54
C GLY A 61 3.89 -10.89 -6.17
N PHE A 62 3.51 -11.57 -5.10
CA PHE A 62 3.78 -11.12 -3.74
C PHE A 62 5.29 -11.02 -3.45
N LYS A 63 6.06 -12.01 -3.89
CA LYS A 63 7.52 -12.00 -3.65
C LYS A 63 8.19 -10.81 -4.31
N ILE A 64 7.75 -10.43 -5.52
CA ILE A 64 8.29 -9.28 -6.25
C ILE A 64 7.99 -8.00 -5.46
N SER A 65 6.73 -7.81 -5.11
CA SER A 65 6.29 -6.63 -4.36
C SER A 65 6.95 -6.56 -2.97
N SER A 66 7.05 -7.69 -2.29
CA SER A 66 7.67 -7.78 -0.97
C SER A 66 9.15 -7.36 -1.02
N LYS A 67 9.87 -7.80 -2.05
CA LYS A 67 11.28 -7.41 -2.23
C LYS A 67 11.40 -5.90 -2.38
N ARG A 68 10.56 -5.28 -3.21
CA ARG A 68 10.61 -3.83 -3.41
C ARG A 68 10.26 -3.06 -2.14
N VAL A 69 9.17 -3.45 -1.46
CA VAL A 69 8.73 -2.79 -0.23
C VAL A 69 9.78 -2.91 0.86
N LYS A 70 10.37 -4.10 0.99
CA LYS A 70 11.45 -4.34 1.96
C LYS A 70 12.68 -3.49 1.66
N ASP A 71 13.06 -3.38 0.38
CA ASP A 71 14.22 -2.55 -0.01
C ASP A 71 13.99 -1.07 0.31
N MET A 72 12.74 -0.62 0.33
CA MET A 72 12.40 0.74 0.76
C MET A 72 12.36 0.89 2.29
N GLY A 73 12.49 -0.20 3.03
CA GLY A 73 12.49 -0.18 4.49
C GLY A 73 11.12 -0.35 5.14
N PHE A 74 10.13 -0.86 4.40
CA PHE A 74 8.77 -1.02 4.91
C PHE A 74 8.33 -2.48 4.90
N LYS A 75 7.15 -2.74 5.44
CA LYS A 75 6.58 -4.06 5.53
C LYS A 75 5.38 -4.21 4.60
N LEU A 76 5.32 -5.35 3.92
CA LEU A 76 4.19 -5.74 3.08
C LEU A 76 3.45 -6.90 3.71
N TYR A 77 2.13 -6.76 3.82
CA TYR A 77 1.24 -7.82 4.30
C TYR A 77 0.44 -8.39 3.14
N TYR A 78 0.35 -9.71 3.09
CA TYR A 78 -0.57 -10.36 2.16
C TYR A 78 -1.96 -10.33 2.78
N VAL A 79 -2.90 -9.69 2.09
CA VAL A 79 -4.28 -9.54 2.58
C VAL A 79 -5.20 -9.81 1.40
N THR A 80 -6.07 -10.80 1.51
CA THR A 80 -7.02 -11.10 0.44
C THR A 80 -8.00 -9.95 0.25
N ASN A 81 -8.62 -9.89 -0.92
CA ASN A 81 -9.61 -8.85 -1.20
C ASN A 81 -10.74 -8.84 -0.16
N GLN A 82 -11.18 -10.02 0.28
CA GLN A 82 -12.26 -10.16 1.26
C GLN A 82 -11.84 -9.75 2.67
N GLN A 83 -10.54 -9.78 2.97
CA GLN A 83 -10.00 -9.44 4.29
C GLN A 83 -9.55 -7.98 4.41
N ARG A 84 -9.47 -7.25 3.30
CA ARG A 84 -8.90 -5.90 3.27
C ARG A 84 -9.60 -4.95 4.22
N PHE A 85 -10.92 -4.90 4.17
CA PHE A 85 -11.68 -3.98 5.00
C PHE A 85 -11.42 -4.20 6.49
N LYS A 86 -11.51 -5.45 6.95
CA LYS A 86 -11.27 -5.79 8.35
C LYS A 86 -9.82 -5.56 8.76
N PHE A 87 -8.89 -5.81 7.86
CA PHE A 87 -7.48 -5.56 8.13
C PHE A 87 -7.23 -4.08 8.42
N VAL A 88 -7.76 -3.19 7.57
CA VAL A 88 -7.59 -1.75 7.74
C VAL A 88 -8.37 -1.25 8.97
N GLU A 89 -9.56 -1.79 9.20
CA GLU A 89 -10.40 -1.44 10.35
C GLU A 89 -9.66 -1.59 11.69
N LYS A 90 -8.76 -2.58 11.80
CA LYS A 90 -7.96 -2.79 13.00
C LYS A 90 -7.08 -1.59 13.35
N TYR A 91 -6.75 -0.77 12.36
CA TYR A 91 -5.95 0.44 12.58
C TYR A 91 -6.78 1.65 12.94
N ASN A 92 -8.10 1.49 13.08
CA ASN A 92 -9.07 2.54 13.34
C ASN A 92 -9.16 3.53 12.17
N PHE A 93 -10.23 3.46 11.39
CA PHE A 93 -10.41 4.30 10.20
C PHE A 93 -10.19 5.80 10.46
N GLN A 94 -10.52 6.28 11.66
CA GLN A 94 -10.30 7.69 12.02
C GLN A 94 -8.81 8.06 12.06
N ASN A 95 -7.94 7.07 12.13
CA ASN A 95 -6.50 7.25 12.16
C ASN A 95 -5.81 6.65 10.92
N VAL A 96 -6.56 6.43 9.85
CA VAL A 96 -6.03 5.81 8.63
C VAL A 96 -6.03 6.79 7.47
N ILE A 97 -4.89 6.86 6.79
CA ILE A 97 -4.75 7.41 5.45
C ILE A 97 -4.59 6.20 4.54
N PHE A 98 -5.51 6.00 3.61
CA PHE A 98 -5.46 4.83 2.73
C PHE A 98 -5.30 5.25 1.27
N MET A 99 -4.38 4.61 0.57
CA MET A 99 -4.16 4.82 -0.86
C MET A 99 -4.32 3.51 -1.63
N GLY A 100 -5.29 3.48 -2.54
CA GLY A 100 -5.58 2.31 -3.36
C GLY A 100 -6.32 2.69 -4.64
N ASP A 101 -6.36 1.76 -5.60
CA ASP A 101 -6.95 2.03 -6.92
C ASP A 101 -8.04 1.01 -7.32
N GLY A 102 -8.25 -0.03 -6.53
CA GLY A 102 -9.12 -1.13 -6.91
C GLY A 102 -10.54 -1.01 -6.37
N VAL A 103 -11.43 -1.82 -6.94
CA VAL A 103 -12.84 -1.85 -6.55
C VAL A 103 -13.02 -2.27 -5.09
N TYR A 104 -12.14 -3.13 -4.58
CA TYR A 104 -12.19 -3.59 -3.20
C TYR A 104 -11.71 -2.54 -2.20
N ASP A 105 -11.19 -1.41 -2.68
CA ASP A 105 -10.71 -0.31 -1.83
C ASP A 105 -11.77 0.77 -1.61
N VAL A 106 -12.88 0.72 -2.35
CA VAL A 106 -13.91 1.78 -2.32
C VAL A 106 -14.42 2.04 -0.90
N GLU A 107 -14.85 1.00 -0.20
CA GLU A 107 -15.39 1.16 1.15
C GLU A 107 -14.30 1.55 2.16
N ILE A 108 -13.08 1.09 1.95
CA ILE A 108 -11.94 1.47 2.79
C ILE A 108 -11.67 2.97 2.64
N ILE A 109 -11.63 3.45 1.41
CA ILE A 109 -11.40 4.88 1.10
C ILE A 109 -12.50 5.74 1.72
N LYS A 110 -13.76 5.32 1.59
CA LYS A 110 -14.90 6.06 2.15
C LYS A 110 -14.84 6.19 3.67
N ASN A 111 -14.36 5.17 4.35
CA ASN A 111 -14.36 5.14 5.81
C ASN A 111 -13.09 5.70 6.43
N SER A 112 -12.00 5.77 5.68
CA SER A 112 -10.72 6.28 6.17
C SER A 112 -10.76 7.77 6.44
N LYS A 113 -9.90 8.24 7.33
CA LYS A 113 -9.76 9.67 7.60
C LYS A 113 -9.42 10.43 6.31
N TYR A 114 -8.48 9.91 5.54
CA TYR A 114 -8.16 10.39 4.19
C TYR A 114 -8.06 9.21 3.25
N GLY A 115 -8.88 9.23 2.21
CA GLY A 115 -8.82 8.24 1.14
C GLY A 115 -8.20 8.86 -0.10
N ILE A 116 -7.21 8.19 -0.68
CA ILE A 116 -6.46 8.68 -1.83
C ILE A 116 -6.50 7.63 -2.93
N THR A 117 -6.76 8.07 -4.16
CA THR A 117 -6.63 7.23 -5.35
C THR A 117 -5.64 7.88 -6.30
N PRO A 118 -4.72 7.11 -6.91
CA PRO A 118 -3.85 7.62 -7.94
C PRO A 118 -4.67 8.01 -9.18
N ARG A 119 -4.13 8.91 -9.96
CA ARG A 119 -4.71 9.24 -11.26
C ARG A 119 -4.48 8.17 -12.29
#